data_270d9235f1eb38a573183ac7c23dccc9
#
_entry.id   270d9235f1eb38a573183ac7c23dccc9
#
_cell.length_a   1.000
_cell.length_b   1.000
_cell.length_c   1.000
_cell.angle_alpha   90.00
_cell.angle_beta   90.00
_cell.angle_gamma   90.00
#
_symmetry.space_group_name_H-M   'P 1'
#
loop_
_entity.id
_entity.type
_entity.pdbx_description
1 polymer ?
#
loop_
_entity_poly.entity_id
_entity_poly.type
_entity_poly.pdbx_seq_one_letter_code
_entity_poly.pdbx_strand_id
1 'polypeptide(L)'
;MLMGQSVGEGSQLLLNSLFVIAALVFFAIVVQVSDNLMAIEAKRIGADKAGHHFGLVPRMHELFETKLPSYLKNERVISSKKGFDIPLEGEATKEKLEVSALRFAINPTNFRGISPIPKVLVEVGDSVKAGDPVFFDKARPELIFSAPVSGEIVEIRRGEKRAIHEIVILADKKQMYRSFDKPDLKTASREDLVTSLASSGLMTFFLQRPFNTAPDLDIIPRDIFISTFDSAPLAPDLAFALNGQDVAFQAGIDTLGKLTSGKVYLGLDGRGETDTSSVFTGVTGAEKVYFRGKHPIGNVGVQIHHVKPIAPSDKVWTINAQDVVMIGKFMLEGKVVQSRTLAITGAPLNKTGYVTLPIGVSVSDLLQSESVSENLRIISGDVLSGTQVTKDGFVGFYDDQVTVVEEGNQYELFGWLLPLDMRPSVSKTFPGTLLGGVPSAANTNNRG
;
A
#
# COMPACT_ATOMS: atom_id res chain seq x y z
N MET A 1 -17.07 73.85 13.30
CA MET A 1 -15.80 73.59 13.98
C MET A 1 -15.80 72.26 14.77
N LEU A 2 -16.59 71.25 14.34
CA LEU A 2 -16.75 69.94 15.01
C LEU A 2 -16.37 68.73 14.13
N MET A 3 -15.97 68.93 12.91
CA MET A 3 -15.54 67.84 12.01
C MET A 3 -14.02 67.58 11.97
N GLY A 4 -13.20 68.44 12.59
CA GLY A 4 -11.74 68.31 12.57
C GLY A 4 -11.17 67.44 13.72
N GLN A 5 -11.91 67.28 14.82
CA GLN A 5 -11.41 66.52 15.99
C GLN A 5 -11.61 64.99 15.85
N SER A 6 -12.66 64.55 15.17
CA SER A 6 -12.93 63.10 15.02
C SER A 6 -11.96 62.39 14.04
N VAL A 7 -11.37 63.11 13.07
CA VAL A 7 -10.37 62.55 12.13
C VAL A 7 -9.04 62.33 12.79
N GLY A 8 -8.67 63.18 13.78
CA GLY A 8 -7.40 63.07 14.54
C GLY A 8 -7.41 61.88 15.52
N GLU A 9 -8.51 61.64 16.18
CA GLU A 9 -8.64 60.54 17.15
C GLU A 9 -8.63 59.17 16.44
N GLY A 10 -9.33 59.05 15.30
CA GLY A 10 -9.33 57.81 14.51
C GLY A 10 -7.94 57.44 13.94
N SER A 11 -7.14 58.44 13.51
CA SER A 11 -5.78 58.20 13.01
C SER A 11 -4.83 57.81 14.14
N GLN A 12 -4.98 58.37 15.34
CA GLN A 12 -4.18 58.03 16.49
C GLN A 12 -4.50 56.62 17.02
N LEU A 13 -5.75 56.24 17.00
CA LEU A 13 -6.19 54.87 17.36
C LEU A 13 -5.64 53.83 16.37
N LEU A 14 -5.66 54.14 15.10
CA LEU A 14 -5.03 53.32 14.04
C LEU A 14 -3.50 53.17 14.24
N LEU A 15 -2.83 54.27 14.54
CA LEU A 15 -1.39 54.26 14.78
C LEU A 15 -1.02 53.43 16.02
N ASN A 16 -1.75 53.60 17.11
CA ASN A 16 -1.55 52.83 18.33
C ASN A 16 -1.83 51.33 18.12
N SER A 17 -2.89 50.96 17.38
CA SER A 17 -3.15 49.58 17.08
C SER A 17 -2.05 48.95 16.20
N LEU A 18 -1.49 49.71 15.27
CA LEU A 18 -0.38 49.29 14.43
C LEU A 18 0.91 49.04 15.24
N PHE A 19 1.19 49.91 16.22
CA PHE A 19 2.28 49.73 17.18
C PHE A 19 2.11 48.49 18.04
N VAL A 20 0.91 48.23 18.54
CA VAL A 20 0.61 47.05 19.36
C VAL A 20 0.78 45.78 18.51
N ILE A 21 0.25 45.78 17.29
CA ILE A 21 0.42 44.63 16.36
C ILE A 21 1.91 44.40 16.04
N ALA A 22 2.66 45.45 15.73
CA ALA A 22 4.09 45.34 15.45
C ALA A 22 4.87 44.80 16.68
N ALA A 23 4.55 45.23 17.87
CA ALA A 23 5.14 44.74 19.13
C ALA A 23 4.82 43.25 19.35
N LEU A 24 3.59 42.84 19.12
CA LEU A 24 3.16 41.43 19.22
C LEU A 24 3.88 40.54 18.19
N VAL A 25 3.99 41.02 16.93
CA VAL A 25 4.73 40.30 15.87
C VAL A 25 6.21 40.20 16.23
N PHE A 26 6.82 41.27 16.69
CA PHE A 26 8.21 41.24 17.12
C PHE A 26 8.44 40.26 18.28
N PHE A 27 7.56 40.28 19.29
CA PHE A 27 7.63 39.35 20.41
C PHE A 27 7.46 37.89 19.94
N ALA A 28 6.52 37.63 19.04
CA ALA A 28 6.33 36.29 18.46
C ALA A 28 7.59 35.81 17.71
N ILE A 29 8.25 36.68 16.95
CA ILE A 29 9.51 36.38 16.26
C ILE A 29 10.61 36.05 17.27
N VAL A 30 10.77 36.84 18.32
CA VAL A 30 11.77 36.59 19.37
C VAL A 30 11.55 35.23 20.04
N VAL A 31 10.30 34.91 20.40
CA VAL A 31 9.94 33.64 20.99
C VAL A 31 10.25 32.49 20.04
N GLN A 32 9.91 32.63 18.76
CA GLN A 32 10.15 31.59 17.75
C GLN A 32 11.64 31.36 17.50
N VAL A 33 12.45 32.43 17.46
CA VAL A 33 13.91 32.32 17.31
C VAL A 33 14.52 31.64 18.54
N SER A 34 14.10 32.03 19.74
CA SER A 34 14.57 31.42 21.00
C SER A 34 14.22 29.92 21.06
N ASP A 35 13.00 29.56 20.67
CA ASP A 35 12.51 28.18 20.62
C ASP A 35 13.35 27.32 19.66
N ASN A 36 13.63 27.85 18.48
CA ASN A 36 14.50 27.19 17.49
C ASN A 36 15.93 26.99 18.00
N LEU A 37 16.50 27.99 18.67
CA LEU A 37 17.86 27.91 19.24
C LEU A 37 17.91 26.84 20.35
N MET A 38 16.92 26.79 21.24
CA MET A 38 16.82 25.76 22.26
C MET A 38 16.71 24.36 21.66
N ALA A 39 15.91 24.18 20.61
CA ALA A 39 15.77 22.91 19.90
C ALA A 39 17.07 22.46 19.22
N ILE A 40 17.85 23.41 18.66
CA ILE A 40 19.17 23.15 18.05
C ILE A 40 20.17 22.72 19.13
N GLU A 41 20.20 23.39 20.27
CA GLU A 41 21.12 23.05 21.35
C GLU A 41 20.77 21.72 22.00
N ALA A 42 19.49 21.44 22.23
CA ALA A 42 19.00 20.14 22.71
C ALA A 42 19.46 19.00 21.79
N LYS A 43 19.38 19.21 20.48
CA LYS A 43 19.85 18.25 19.49
C LYS A 43 21.37 18.06 19.52
N ARG A 44 22.12 19.15 19.72
CA ARG A 44 23.58 19.14 19.81
C ARG A 44 24.09 18.33 21.00
N ILE A 45 23.45 18.46 22.17
CA ILE A 45 23.81 17.73 23.39
C ILE A 45 23.14 16.35 23.49
N GLY A 46 22.32 15.96 22.50
CA GLY A 46 21.64 14.66 22.47
C GLY A 46 20.47 14.52 23.43
N ALA A 47 20.01 15.61 24.02
CA ALA A 47 18.87 15.63 24.95
C ALA A 47 17.53 15.36 24.23
N ASP A 48 17.44 15.56 22.93
CA ASP A 48 16.31 15.23 22.08
C ASP A 48 15.98 13.73 22.05
N LYS A 49 16.98 12.88 22.33
CA LYS A 49 16.81 11.42 22.41
C LYS A 49 15.93 10.98 23.59
N ALA A 50 15.74 11.83 24.57
CA ALA A 50 14.85 11.57 25.71
C ALA A 50 13.36 11.76 25.40
N GLY A 51 13.00 12.14 24.17
CA GLY A 51 11.61 12.30 23.73
C GLY A 51 10.90 13.56 24.24
N HIS A 52 11.58 14.44 24.98
CA HIS A 52 11.04 15.69 25.47
C HIS A 52 11.29 16.83 24.49
N HIS A 53 10.31 17.71 24.33
CA HIS A 53 10.48 18.95 23.59
C HIS A 53 11.18 20.00 24.47
N PHE A 54 12.29 20.52 24.00
CA PHE A 54 13.02 21.63 24.63
C PHE A 54 12.69 22.92 23.88
N GLY A 55 11.60 23.56 24.27
CA GLY A 55 11.14 24.83 23.72
C GLY A 55 10.42 25.66 24.78
N LEU A 56 10.34 26.99 24.55
CA LEU A 56 9.67 27.94 25.45
C LEU A 56 8.15 27.85 25.33
N VAL A 57 7.66 27.43 24.16
CA VAL A 57 6.22 27.33 23.88
C VAL A 57 5.90 25.87 23.60
N PRO A 58 4.97 25.26 24.33
CA PRO A 58 4.50 23.91 24.01
C PRO A 58 3.92 23.92 22.61
N ARG A 59 4.29 22.93 21.80
CA ARG A 59 3.73 22.80 20.45
C ARG A 59 2.24 22.47 20.54
N MET A 60 1.45 22.98 19.59
CA MET A 60 -0.01 22.74 19.58
C MET A 60 -0.37 21.25 19.70
N HIS A 61 0.47 20.35 19.17
CA HIS A 61 0.25 18.92 19.29
C HIS A 61 0.55 18.34 20.69
N GLU A 62 1.32 19.04 21.53
CA GLU A 62 1.57 18.66 22.93
C GLU A 62 0.42 19.10 23.83
N LEU A 63 -0.24 20.21 23.46
CA LEU A 63 -1.47 20.70 24.13
C LEU A 63 -2.69 19.82 23.79
N PHE A 64 -2.68 19.17 22.63
CA PHE A 64 -3.74 18.29 22.15
C PHE A 64 -3.19 16.88 21.91
N GLU A 65 -2.45 16.33 22.88
CA GLU A 65 -2.09 14.91 22.83
C GLU A 65 -3.37 14.08 22.77
N THR A 66 -3.65 13.49 21.61
CA THR A 66 -4.68 12.47 21.49
C THR A 66 -4.25 11.30 22.37
N LYS A 67 -4.97 11.06 23.45
CA LYS A 67 -4.73 9.91 24.33
C LYS A 67 -4.71 8.65 23.49
N LEU A 68 -3.67 7.84 23.67
CA LEU A 68 -3.62 6.55 23.00
C LEU A 68 -4.86 5.72 23.36
N PRO A 69 -5.52 5.09 22.39
CA PRO A 69 -6.57 4.12 22.65
C PRO A 69 -6.13 3.08 23.67
N SER A 70 -7.09 2.52 24.42
CA SER A 70 -6.79 1.63 25.54
C SER A 70 -6.02 0.36 25.13
N TYR A 71 -6.29 -0.15 23.94
CA TYR A 71 -5.63 -1.35 23.40
C TYR A 71 -4.14 -1.14 23.06
N LEU A 72 -3.71 0.12 22.87
CA LEU A 72 -2.32 0.46 22.53
C LEU A 72 -1.43 0.75 23.75
N LYS A 73 -1.99 0.81 24.97
CA LYS A 73 -1.24 1.27 26.15
C LYS A 73 0.00 0.44 26.48
N ASN A 74 -0.04 -0.86 26.21
CA ASN A 74 1.05 -1.80 26.52
C ASN A 74 1.73 -2.34 25.26
N GLU A 75 1.40 -1.80 24.10
CA GLU A 75 1.88 -2.28 22.82
C GLU A 75 3.05 -1.41 22.30
N ARG A 76 3.85 -1.98 21.42
CA ARG A 76 4.87 -1.22 20.71
C ARG A 76 4.21 -0.36 19.64
N VAL A 77 4.15 0.96 19.86
CA VAL A 77 3.51 1.92 18.96
C VAL A 77 4.53 2.86 18.35
N ILE A 78 4.49 3.00 17.04
CA ILE A 78 5.27 3.97 16.27
C ILE A 78 4.31 5.00 15.67
N SER A 79 4.50 6.27 16.04
CA SER A 79 3.69 7.38 15.54
C SER A 79 4.50 8.29 14.63
N SER A 80 4.03 8.52 13.41
CA SER A 80 4.59 9.51 12.49
C SER A 80 3.70 10.73 12.41
N LYS A 81 4.29 11.90 12.68
CA LYS A 81 3.61 13.21 12.56
C LYS A 81 3.69 13.76 11.12
N LYS A 82 4.58 13.20 10.29
CA LYS A 82 4.76 13.60 8.89
C LYS A 82 3.95 12.72 7.97
N GLY A 83 3.38 13.30 6.95
CA GLY A 83 2.61 12.59 5.95
C GLY A 83 1.42 13.40 5.46
N PHE A 84 0.64 12.80 4.57
CA PHE A 84 -0.50 13.45 3.92
C PHE A 84 -1.72 12.54 3.99
N ASP A 85 -2.87 13.13 4.26
CA ASP A 85 -4.17 12.51 4.03
C ASP A 85 -4.71 13.11 2.72
N ILE A 86 -5.06 12.24 1.79
CA ILE A 86 -5.64 12.61 0.50
C ILE A 86 -7.02 11.96 0.45
N PRO A 87 -8.05 12.64 0.96
CA PRO A 87 -9.40 12.10 0.99
C PRO A 87 -10.00 12.10 -0.41
N LEU A 88 -10.20 10.91 -0.96
CA LEU A 88 -10.85 10.70 -2.25
C LEU A 88 -12.23 10.05 -2.04
N GLU A 89 -13.17 10.37 -2.92
CA GLU A 89 -14.46 9.67 -3.02
C GLU A 89 -14.34 8.35 -3.75
N GLY A 90 -15.26 7.43 -3.47
CA GLY A 90 -15.33 6.13 -4.13
C GLY A 90 -14.55 5.04 -3.40
N GLU A 91 -14.47 5.11 -2.07
CA GLU A 91 -13.95 4.02 -1.24
C GLU A 91 -14.75 2.72 -1.45
N ALA A 92 -14.09 1.57 -1.37
CA ALA A 92 -14.73 0.28 -1.47
C ALA A 92 -15.69 0.05 -0.29
N THR A 93 -16.97 -0.15 -0.59
CA THR A 93 -17.96 -0.56 0.42
C THR A 93 -17.62 -1.95 0.93
N LYS A 94 -17.92 -2.24 2.21
CA LYS A 94 -17.68 -3.59 2.80
C LYS A 94 -18.67 -4.63 2.28
N GLU A 95 -18.85 -4.66 0.97
CA GLU A 95 -19.71 -5.61 0.26
C GLU A 95 -18.84 -6.50 -0.65
N LYS A 96 -19.22 -7.77 -0.74
CA LYS A 96 -18.60 -8.70 -1.68
C LYS A 96 -19.35 -8.64 -3.00
N LEU A 97 -18.62 -8.27 -4.04
CA LEU A 97 -19.13 -8.23 -5.40
C LEU A 97 -18.98 -9.61 -6.06
N GLU A 98 -19.98 -10.01 -6.84
CA GLU A 98 -19.90 -11.21 -7.66
C GLU A 98 -19.50 -10.82 -9.08
N VAL A 99 -18.33 -11.28 -9.50
CA VAL A 99 -17.80 -11.06 -10.84
C VAL A 99 -17.42 -12.42 -11.44
N SER A 100 -17.88 -12.65 -12.66
CA SER A 100 -17.47 -13.82 -13.44
C SER A 100 -16.35 -13.42 -14.39
N ALA A 101 -15.14 -13.90 -14.12
CA ALA A 101 -13.99 -13.64 -14.96
C ALA A 101 -13.54 -14.91 -15.67
N LEU A 102 -13.19 -14.76 -16.95
CA LEU A 102 -12.76 -15.87 -17.80
C LEU A 102 -11.31 -15.74 -18.23
N ARG A 103 -10.77 -14.52 -18.29
CA ARG A 103 -9.40 -14.26 -18.77
C ARG A 103 -8.52 -13.78 -17.64
N PHE A 104 -7.35 -14.40 -17.57
CA PHE A 104 -6.31 -14.07 -16.58
C PHE A 104 -4.97 -13.97 -17.30
N ALA A 105 -4.07 -13.17 -16.79
CA ALA A 105 -2.71 -13.11 -17.33
C ALA A 105 -1.67 -13.11 -16.22
N ILE A 106 -0.51 -13.67 -16.54
CA ILE A 106 0.70 -13.47 -15.77
C ILE A 106 1.66 -12.59 -16.58
N ASN A 107 2.08 -11.49 -15.98
CA ASN A 107 2.86 -10.45 -16.66
C ASN A 107 4.29 -10.46 -16.15
N PRO A 108 5.27 -10.95 -16.94
CA PRO A 108 6.68 -10.93 -16.52
C PRO A 108 7.20 -9.56 -16.13
N THR A 109 6.64 -8.49 -16.70
CA THR A 109 7.01 -7.10 -16.40
C THR A 109 6.66 -6.64 -14.97
N ASN A 110 5.76 -7.35 -14.27
CA ASN A 110 5.45 -7.06 -12.88
C ASN A 110 6.60 -7.44 -11.92
N PHE A 111 7.47 -8.35 -12.34
CA PHE A 111 8.53 -8.89 -11.47
C PHE A 111 9.83 -8.14 -11.68
N ARG A 112 10.31 -7.48 -10.65
CA ARG A 112 11.55 -6.70 -10.69
C ARG A 112 12.78 -7.57 -10.41
N GLY A 113 13.86 -7.28 -11.09
CA GLY A 113 15.15 -7.96 -10.88
C GLY A 113 15.23 -9.36 -11.47
N ILE A 114 14.31 -9.74 -12.37
CA ILE A 114 14.41 -10.93 -13.20
C ILE A 114 15.02 -10.57 -14.57
N SER A 115 15.43 -11.58 -15.33
CA SER A 115 15.92 -11.42 -16.70
C SER A 115 14.86 -10.72 -17.57
N PRO A 116 15.21 -9.73 -18.39
CA PRO A 116 14.25 -8.97 -19.22
C PRO A 116 13.44 -9.84 -20.18
N ILE A 117 13.99 -10.98 -20.59
CA ILE A 117 13.30 -11.97 -21.39
C ILE A 117 13.40 -13.31 -20.65
N PRO A 118 12.42 -13.67 -19.83
CA PRO A 118 12.40 -14.95 -19.13
C PRO A 118 12.31 -16.14 -20.11
N LYS A 119 12.55 -17.35 -19.62
CA LYS A 119 12.33 -18.55 -20.41
C LYS A 119 10.89 -19.00 -20.23
N VAL A 120 10.09 -18.84 -21.27
CA VAL A 120 8.71 -19.35 -21.30
C VAL A 120 8.73 -20.85 -21.54
N LEU A 121 7.86 -21.56 -20.83
CA LEU A 121 7.71 -23.02 -20.84
C LEU A 121 6.45 -23.50 -21.57
N VAL A 122 5.57 -22.57 -21.94
CA VAL A 122 4.27 -22.86 -22.56
C VAL A 122 4.17 -22.20 -23.93
N GLU A 123 3.30 -22.74 -24.77
CA GLU A 123 2.94 -22.21 -26.08
C GLU A 123 1.45 -21.93 -26.18
N VAL A 124 1.02 -21.13 -27.16
CA VAL A 124 -0.39 -20.90 -27.42
C VAL A 124 -1.06 -22.22 -27.83
N GLY A 125 -2.17 -22.55 -27.19
CA GLY A 125 -2.90 -23.81 -27.31
C GLY A 125 -2.57 -24.84 -26.22
N ASP A 126 -1.56 -24.60 -25.38
CA ASP A 126 -1.26 -25.48 -24.26
C ASP A 126 -2.32 -25.37 -23.15
N SER A 127 -2.67 -26.51 -22.54
CA SER A 127 -3.49 -26.56 -21.35
C SER A 127 -2.64 -26.63 -20.10
N VAL A 128 -2.93 -25.78 -19.11
CA VAL A 128 -2.21 -25.70 -17.83
C VAL A 128 -3.16 -25.90 -16.65
N LYS A 129 -2.65 -26.43 -15.56
CA LYS A 129 -3.31 -26.44 -14.25
C LYS A 129 -2.87 -25.24 -13.42
N ALA A 130 -3.71 -24.79 -12.48
CA ALA A 130 -3.27 -23.81 -11.49
C ALA A 130 -2.06 -24.36 -10.71
N GLY A 131 -0.96 -23.60 -10.70
CA GLY A 131 0.32 -24.02 -10.12
C GLY A 131 1.30 -24.65 -11.10
N ASP A 132 0.93 -24.89 -12.37
CA ASP A 132 1.88 -25.35 -13.38
C ASP A 132 2.87 -24.23 -13.75
N PRO A 133 4.14 -24.56 -14.05
CA PRO A 133 5.14 -23.57 -14.39
C PRO A 133 4.86 -22.97 -15.78
N VAL A 134 4.80 -21.64 -15.85
CA VAL A 134 4.57 -20.88 -17.09
C VAL A 134 5.87 -20.35 -17.66
N PHE A 135 6.72 -19.79 -16.81
CA PHE A 135 8.07 -19.35 -17.16
C PHE A 135 8.99 -19.34 -15.94
N PHE A 136 10.29 -19.16 -16.17
CA PHE A 136 11.29 -18.99 -15.11
C PHE A 136 12.28 -17.88 -15.45
N ASP A 137 12.97 -17.37 -14.42
CA ASP A 137 14.06 -16.42 -14.59
C ASP A 137 15.32 -17.12 -15.09
N LYS A 138 15.86 -16.70 -16.24
CA LYS A 138 17.08 -17.31 -16.82
C LYS A 138 18.31 -17.20 -15.94
N ALA A 139 18.38 -16.17 -15.10
CA ALA A 139 19.49 -15.99 -14.17
C ALA A 139 19.34 -16.87 -12.92
N ARG A 140 18.11 -17.28 -12.60
CA ARG A 140 17.74 -18.11 -11.45
C ARG A 140 16.67 -19.11 -11.86
N PRO A 141 17.05 -20.21 -12.54
CA PRO A 141 16.09 -21.19 -13.10
C PRO A 141 15.17 -21.84 -12.06
N GLU A 142 15.56 -21.84 -10.79
CA GLU A 142 14.79 -22.32 -9.66
C GLU A 142 13.61 -21.38 -9.30
N LEU A 143 13.66 -20.10 -9.74
CA LEU A 143 12.58 -19.16 -9.52
C LEU A 143 11.52 -19.32 -10.63
N ILE A 144 10.51 -20.10 -10.32
CA ILE A 144 9.41 -20.45 -11.22
C ILE A 144 8.24 -19.48 -11.00
N PHE A 145 7.57 -19.14 -12.09
CA PHE A 145 6.34 -18.36 -12.13
C PHE A 145 5.22 -19.27 -12.62
N SER A 146 4.23 -19.51 -11.79
CA SER A 146 3.19 -20.50 -12.01
C SER A 146 1.87 -19.91 -12.46
N ALA A 147 1.07 -20.70 -13.17
CA ALA A 147 -0.26 -20.31 -13.63
C ALA A 147 -1.21 -20.05 -12.46
N PRO A 148 -1.90 -18.89 -12.42
CA PRO A 148 -2.86 -18.58 -11.35
C PRO A 148 -4.17 -19.36 -11.48
N VAL A 149 -4.49 -19.85 -12.67
CA VAL A 149 -5.71 -20.61 -12.99
C VAL A 149 -5.39 -21.80 -13.87
N SER A 150 -6.27 -22.81 -13.89
CA SER A 150 -6.25 -23.82 -14.95
C SER A 150 -7.00 -23.33 -16.17
N GLY A 151 -6.50 -23.70 -17.36
CA GLY A 151 -7.10 -23.28 -18.61
C GLY A 151 -6.17 -23.44 -19.80
N GLU A 152 -6.55 -22.84 -20.91
CA GLU A 152 -5.77 -22.83 -22.15
C GLU A 152 -4.98 -21.52 -22.29
N ILE A 153 -3.73 -21.61 -22.69
CA ILE A 153 -2.91 -20.45 -23.09
C ILE A 153 -3.43 -19.94 -24.44
N VAL A 154 -4.16 -18.83 -24.42
CA VAL A 154 -4.79 -18.31 -25.65
C VAL A 154 -3.95 -17.26 -26.35
N GLU A 155 -3.05 -16.58 -25.65
CA GLU A 155 -2.25 -15.52 -26.21
C GLU A 155 -0.93 -15.32 -25.43
N ILE A 156 0.16 -15.01 -26.14
CA ILE A 156 1.42 -14.53 -25.58
C ILE A 156 1.72 -13.17 -26.21
N ARG A 157 1.39 -12.08 -25.52
CA ARG A 157 1.60 -10.71 -25.99
C ARG A 157 3.06 -10.32 -25.84
N ARG A 158 3.62 -9.84 -26.93
CA ARG A 158 5.02 -9.37 -26.98
C ARG A 158 5.06 -7.89 -27.32
N GLY A 159 5.94 -7.18 -26.64
CA GLY A 159 6.24 -5.79 -26.91
C GLY A 159 7.54 -5.59 -27.68
N GLU A 160 8.09 -4.39 -27.58
CA GLU A 160 9.37 -4.05 -28.21
C GLU A 160 10.50 -4.99 -27.75
N LYS A 161 11.47 -5.20 -28.63
CA LYS A 161 12.65 -6.05 -28.37
C LYS A 161 12.32 -7.48 -27.91
N ARG A 162 11.14 -7.99 -28.31
CA ARG A 162 10.61 -9.31 -27.95
C ARG A 162 10.32 -9.48 -26.44
N ALA A 163 10.20 -8.39 -25.67
CA ALA A 163 9.77 -8.47 -24.28
C ALA A 163 8.39 -9.14 -24.20
N ILE A 164 8.20 -10.01 -23.23
CA ILE A 164 6.91 -10.66 -23.00
C ILE A 164 6.16 -9.79 -22.01
N HIS A 165 5.03 -9.25 -22.48
CA HIS A 165 4.18 -8.40 -21.64
C HIS A 165 3.17 -9.22 -20.86
N GLU A 166 2.48 -10.13 -21.54
CA GLU A 166 1.38 -10.89 -20.95
C GLU A 166 1.33 -12.31 -21.52
N ILE A 167 1.09 -13.27 -20.66
CA ILE A 167 0.74 -14.65 -21.01
C ILE A 167 -0.69 -14.85 -20.55
N VAL A 168 -1.62 -14.93 -21.49
CA VAL A 168 -3.07 -14.92 -21.24
C VAL A 168 -3.61 -16.33 -21.19
N ILE A 169 -4.36 -16.62 -20.14
CA ILE A 169 -5.00 -17.92 -19.88
C ILE A 169 -6.51 -17.73 -19.93
N LEU A 170 -7.19 -18.51 -20.75
CA LEU A 170 -8.65 -18.67 -20.74
C LEU A 170 -8.99 -19.75 -19.71
N ALA A 171 -9.59 -19.33 -18.61
CA ALA A 171 -9.80 -20.20 -17.46
C ALA A 171 -10.84 -21.29 -17.72
N ASP A 172 -10.59 -22.48 -17.21
CA ASP A 172 -11.55 -23.57 -17.17
C ASP A 172 -12.75 -23.24 -16.26
N LYS A 173 -13.94 -23.71 -16.62
CA LYS A 173 -15.12 -23.61 -15.75
C LYS A 173 -14.93 -24.32 -14.40
N LYS A 174 -14.20 -25.43 -14.41
CA LYS A 174 -13.81 -26.18 -13.21
C LYS A 174 -12.31 -26.15 -13.07
N GLN A 175 -11.82 -25.46 -12.05
CA GLN A 175 -10.40 -25.32 -11.82
C GLN A 175 -9.74 -26.64 -11.46
N MET A 176 -8.63 -26.92 -12.10
CA MET A 176 -7.73 -28.05 -11.83
C MET A 176 -6.44 -27.52 -11.20
N TYR A 177 -5.95 -28.20 -10.17
CA TYR A 177 -4.77 -27.81 -9.45
C TYR A 177 -3.66 -28.83 -9.61
N ARG A 178 -2.43 -28.33 -9.73
CA ARG A 178 -1.25 -29.16 -9.55
C ARG A 178 -1.11 -29.52 -8.08
N SER A 179 -0.87 -30.80 -7.79
CA SER A 179 -0.59 -31.28 -6.44
C SER A 179 0.91 -31.16 -6.15
N PHE A 180 1.24 -30.75 -4.96
CA PHE A 180 2.60 -30.65 -4.44
C PHE A 180 2.72 -31.47 -3.15
N ASP A 181 3.88 -32.08 -2.99
CA ASP A 181 4.25 -32.63 -1.70
C ASP A 181 4.53 -31.48 -0.74
N LYS A 182 3.69 -31.37 0.29
CA LYS A 182 3.83 -30.31 1.29
C LYS A 182 4.83 -30.69 2.36
N PRO A 183 5.80 -29.83 2.69
CA PRO A 183 6.67 -30.05 3.81
C PRO A 183 5.88 -30.06 5.15
N ASP A 184 6.22 -30.95 6.07
CA ASP A 184 5.69 -30.86 7.42
C ASP A 184 6.36 -29.68 8.16
N LEU A 185 5.59 -28.67 8.50
CA LEU A 185 6.09 -27.47 9.19
C LEU A 185 6.82 -27.77 10.51
N LYS A 186 6.57 -28.93 11.15
CA LYS A 186 7.28 -29.30 12.39
C LYS A 186 8.70 -29.73 12.13
N THR A 187 8.95 -30.48 11.06
CA THR A 187 10.22 -31.16 10.79
C THR A 187 11.01 -30.54 9.62
N ALA A 188 10.34 -29.80 8.73
CA ALA A 188 10.96 -29.23 7.53
C ALA A 188 12.09 -28.26 7.87
N SER A 189 13.19 -28.41 7.16
CA SER A 189 14.30 -27.45 7.15
C SER A 189 13.93 -26.18 6.36
N ARG A 190 14.74 -25.13 6.47
CA ARG A 190 14.60 -23.94 5.65
C ARG A 190 14.73 -24.28 4.16
N GLU A 191 15.70 -25.10 3.82
CA GLU A 191 16.03 -25.52 2.46
C GLU A 191 14.85 -26.27 1.83
N ASP A 192 14.18 -27.16 2.57
CA ASP A 192 12.98 -27.86 2.11
C ASP A 192 11.85 -26.88 1.82
N LEU A 193 11.65 -25.89 2.70
CA LEU A 193 10.62 -24.86 2.53
C LEU A 193 10.92 -23.96 1.32
N VAL A 194 12.16 -23.48 1.16
CA VAL A 194 12.57 -22.67 0.01
C VAL A 194 12.38 -23.45 -1.29
N THR A 195 12.80 -24.70 -1.35
CA THR A 195 12.64 -25.57 -2.53
C THR A 195 11.16 -25.77 -2.87
N SER A 196 10.32 -26.04 -1.87
CA SER A 196 8.89 -26.24 -2.05
C SER A 196 8.20 -24.95 -2.53
N LEU A 197 8.50 -23.80 -1.92
CA LEU A 197 7.94 -22.50 -2.31
C LEU A 197 8.44 -22.05 -3.69
N ALA A 198 9.70 -22.32 -4.04
CA ALA A 198 10.26 -21.99 -5.34
C ALA A 198 9.62 -22.84 -6.47
N SER A 199 9.53 -24.15 -6.26
CA SER A 199 8.94 -25.08 -7.25
C SER A 199 7.43 -24.88 -7.46
N SER A 200 6.74 -24.34 -6.45
CA SER A 200 5.32 -23.99 -6.52
C SER A 200 5.06 -22.58 -7.07
N GLY A 201 6.11 -21.76 -7.25
CA GLY A 201 5.99 -20.37 -7.69
C GLY A 201 5.67 -19.38 -6.57
N LEU A 202 5.53 -19.83 -5.33
CA LEU A 202 5.16 -18.95 -4.20
C LEU A 202 6.30 -18.04 -3.70
N MET A 203 7.56 -18.35 -4.07
CA MET A 203 8.68 -17.43 -3.80
C MET A 203 8.55 -16.09 -4.52
N THR A 204 7.74 -16.02 -5.58
CA THR A 204 7.49 -14.77 -6.32
C THR A 204 6.70 -13.74 -5.53
N PHE A 205 6.05 -14.12 -4.43
CA PHE A 205 5.36 -13.20 -3.53
C PHE A 205 6.30 -12.41 -2.62
N PHE A 206 7.52 -12.88 -2.44
CA PHE A 206 8.52 -12.16 -1.65
C PHE A 206 9.22 -11.09 -2.47
N LEU A 207 9.47 -9.96 -1.82
CA LEU A 207 10.25 -8.86 -2.39
C LEU A 207 11.45 -8.58 -1.50
N GLN A 208 12.65 -8.59 -2.09
CA GLN A 208 13.91 -8.34 -1.39
C GLN A 208 14.26 -6.87 -1.37
N ARG A 209 14.43 -6.32 -0.18
CA ARG A 209 14.89 -4.96 0.06
C ARG A 209 16.41 -4.90 0.19
N PRO A 210 17.05 -3.78 -0.19
CA PRO A 210 16.46 -2.45 -0.42
C PRO A 210 15.88 -2.22 -1.83
N PHE A 211 16.17 -3.06 -2.82
CA PHE A 211 15.86 -2.75 -4.24
C PHE A 211 14.47 -3.21 -4.71
N ASN A 212 13.68 -3.83 -3.84
CA ASN A 212 12.35 -4.35 -4.16
C ASN A 212 12.34 -5.31 -5.35
N THR A 213 13.28 -6.24 -5.37
CA THR A 213 13.45 -7.25 -6.42
C THR A 213 12.94 -8.62 -5.97
N ALA A 214 12.77 -9.53 -6.91
CA ALA A 214 12.56 -10.93 -6.58
C ALA A 214 13.69 -11.45 -5.68
N PRO A 215 13.40 -12.32 -4.71
CA PRO A 215 14.38 -12.74 -3.70
C PRO A 215 15.48 -13.60 -4.30
N ASP A 216 16.64 -13.50 -3.70
CA ASP A 216 17.74 -14.42 -3.93
C ASP A 216 17.57 -15.60 -2.95
N LEU A 217 17.39 -16.81 -3.48
CA LEU A 217 17.02 -17.99 -2.69
C LEU A 217 18.16 -18.48 -1.79
N ASP A 218 19.41 -18.21 -2.17
CA ASP A 218 20.62 -18.56 -1.40
C ASP A 218 20.80 -17.66 -0.17
N ILE A 219 20.17 -16.49 -0.17
CA ILE A 219 20.28 -15.52 0.92
C ILE A 219 19.24 -15.81 2.01
N ILE A 220 19.71 -15.89 3.27
CA ILE A 220 18.85 -15.88 4.43
C ILE A 220 18.53 -14.42 4.77
N PRO A 221 17.27 -13.97 4.69
CA PRO A 221 16.96 -12.59 5.05
C PRO A 221 17.19 -12.35 6.54
N ARG A 222 17.69 -11.16 6.86
CA ARG A 222 17.87 -10.72 8.26
C ARG A 222 16.57 -10.74 9.03
N ASP A 223 15.48 -10.28 8.41
CA ASP A 223 14.13 -10.22 8.95
C ASP A 223 13.11 -10.27 7.80
N ILE A 224 11.85 -10.59 8.12
CA ILE A 224 10.72 -10.51 7.18
C ILE A 224 9.69 -9.54 7.74
N PHE A 225 9.18 -8.63 6.89
CA PHE A 225 8.19 -7.61 7.25
C PHE A 225 6.91 -7.78 6.47
N ILE A 226 5.80 -7.64 7.18
CA ILE A 226 4.43 -7.71 6.66
C ILE A 226 3.71 -6.45 7.13
N SER A 227 3.13 -5.67 6.20
CA SER A 227 2.14 -4.65 6.57
C SER A 227 0.74 -5.25 6.46
N THR A 228 -0.09 -5.09 7.49
CA THR A 228 -1.48 -5.55 7.49
C THR A 228 -2.47 -4.47 7.10
N PHE A 229 -1.98 -3.31 6.69
CA PHE A 229 -2.80 -2.20 6.21
C PHE A 229 -2.03 -1.36 5.20
N ASP A 230 -2.76 -0.65 4.38
CA ASP A 230 -2.25 0.41 3.55
C ASP A 230 -2.80 1.76 4.02
N SER A 231 -2.10 2.84 3.70
CA SER A 231 -2.47 4.21 4.01
C SER A 231 -2.62 5.08 2.75
N ALA A 232 -2.50 4.49 1.57
CA ALA A 232 -2.76 5.16 0.31
C ALA A 232 -4.24 5.55 0.18
N PRO A 233 -4.57 6.52 -0.69
CA PRO A 233 -5.96 6.86 -0.94
C PRO A 233 -6.76 5.67 -1.45
N LEU A 234 -7.98 5.50 -0.93
CA LEU A 234 -8.91 4.41 -1.27
C LEU A 234 -8.34 3.00 -1.03
N ALA A 235 -7.34 2.87 -0.17
CA ALA A 235 -6.67 1.61 0.12
C ALA A 235 -7.65 0.53 0.63
N PRO A 236 -7.43 -0.75 0.30
CA PRO A 236 -8.26 -1.84 0.76
C PRO A 236 -8.19 -2.03 2.29
N ASP A 237 -9.32 -2.35 2.90
CA ASP A 237 -9.35 -2.85 4.27
C ASP A 237 -8.93 -4.33 4.28
N LEU A 238 -7.65 -4.58 4.58
CA LEU A 238 -7.11 -5.95 4.62
C LEU A 238 -7.69 -6.77 5.77
N ALA A 239 -8.17 -6.14 6.85
CA ALA A 239 -8.88 -6.83 7.92
C ALA A 239 -10.22 -7.41 7.44
N PHE A 240 -10.92 -6.66 6.59
CA PHE A 240 -12.13 -7.15 5.93
C PHE A 240 -11.81 -8.22 4.87
N ALA A 241 -10.79 -7.99 4.05
CA ALA A 241 -10.40 -8.90 2.97
C ALA A 241 -9.99 -10.29 3.47
N LEU A 242 -9.33 -10.35 4.65
CA LEU A 242 -8.81 -11.59 5.25
C LEU A 242 -9.68 -12.15 6.39
N ASN A 243 -10.87 -11.61 6.57
CA ASN A 243 -11.76 -12.10 7.62
C ASN A 243 -12.03 -13.62 7.47
N GLY A 244 -11.83 -14.37 8.57
CA GLY A 244 -11.98 -15.84 8.60
C GLY A 244 -10.79 -16.62 8.03
N GLN A 245 -9.64 -15.99 7.76
CA GLN A 245 -8.43 -16.65 7.27
C GLN A 245 -7.38 -16.90 8.38
N ASP A 246 -7.79 -16.90 9.64
CA ASP A 246 -6.89 -16.97 10.82
C ASP A 246 -5.94 -18.16 10.76
N VAL A 247 -6.46 -19.35 10.47
CA VAL A 247 -5.67 -20.60 10.42
C VAL A 247 -4.62 -20.55 9.31
N ALA A 248 -5.02 -20.08 8.12
CA ALA A 248 -4.11 -19.99 6.99
C ALA A 248 -3.06 -18.89 7.21
N PHE A 249 -3.45 -17.75 7.79
CA PHE A 249 -2.52 -16.68 8.11
C PHE A 249 -1.48 -17.13 9.14
N GLN A 250 -1.90 -17.84 10.22
CA GLN A 250 -0.97 -18.42 11.21
C GLN A 250 0.00 -19.40 10.57
N ALA A 251 -0.48 -20.34 9.74
CA ALA A 251 0.40 -21.30 9.06
C ALA A 251 1.39 -20.60 8.12
N GLY A 252 1.00 -19.50 7.50
CA GLY A 252 1.90 -18.62 6.74
C GLY A 252 2.98 -18.01 7.64
N ILE A 253 2.61 -17.42 8.77
CA ILE A 253 3.56 -16.85 9.73
C ILE A 253 4.55 -17.90 10.26
N ASP A 254 4.08 -19.09 10.58
CA ASP A 254 4.92 -20.20 11.04
C ASP A 254 5.95 -20.60 9.96
N THR A 255 5.53 -20.58 8.69
CA THR A 255 6.42 -20.81 7.55
C THR A 255 7.47 -19.71 7.45
N LEU A 256 7.06 -18.43 7.49
CA LEU A 256 7.96 -17.29 7.41
C LEU A 256 8.99 -17.27 8.53
N GLY A 257 8.61 -17.66 9.74
CA GLY A 257 9.51 -17.77 10.88
C GLY A 257 10.69 -18.71 10.66
N LYS A 258 10.53 -19.70 9.80
CA LYS A 258 11.60 -20.63 9.43
C LYS A 258 12.48 -20.15 8.26
N LEU A 259 12.04 -19.14 7.51
CA LEU A 259 12.77 -18.62 6.35
C LEU A 259 13.80 -17.55 6.71
N THR A 260 13.72 -16.95 7.90
CA THR A 260 14.61 -15.86 8.33
C THR A 260 15.49 -16.28 9.49
N SER A 261 16.67 -15.68 9.61
CA SER A 261 17.53 -15.82 10.78
C SER A 261 17.13 -14.90 11.94
N GLY A 262 16.28 -13.93 11.70
CA GLY A 262 15.84 -12.95 12.68
C GLY A 262 14.37 -13.10 13.04
N LYS A 263 13.59 -12.03 12.84
CA LYS A 263 12.19 -11.96 13.25
C LYS A 263 11.27 -11.73 12.06
N VAL A 264 10.03 -12.21 12.21
CA VAL A 264 8.90 -11.78 11.39
C VAL A 264 8.25 -10.61 12.11
N TYR A 265 8.17 -9.47 11.45
CA TYR A 265 7.52 -8.25 11.95
C TYR A 265 6.17 -8.07 11.29
N LEU A 266 5.17 -7.83 12.12
CA LEU A 266 3.78 -7.58 11.67
C LEU A 266 3.41 -6.14 12.00
N GLY A 267 3.31 -5.30 10.98
CA GLY A 267 2.87 -3.92 11.11
C GLY A 267 1.36 -3.83 11.16
N LEU A 268 0.81 -3.40 12.30
CA LEU A 268 -0.61 -3.32 12.59
C LEU A 268 -1.11 -1.87 12.47
N ASP A 269 -2.35 -1.70 12.01
CA ASP A 269 -2.99 -0.39 11.97
C ASP A 269 -3.42 0.05 13.38
N GLY A 270 -2.76 1.09 13.89
CA GLY A 270 -3.07 1.72 15.18
C GLY A 270 -3.82 3.04 15.06
N ARG A 271 -4.35 3.39 13.88
CA ARG A 271 -5.04 4.69 13.66
C ARG A 271 -6.45 4.73 14.22
N GLY A 272 -7.12 3.57 14.30
CA GLY A 272 -8.49 3.44 14.80
C GLY A 272 -8.62 3.58 16.33
N GLU A 273 -9.85 3.75 16.78
CA GLU A 273 -10.20 3.76 18.21
C GLU A 273 -10.32 2.35 18.80
N THR A 274 -10.55 1.35 17.94
CA THR A 274 -10.60 -0.08 18.29
C THR A 274 -9.45 -0.82 17.62
N ASP A 275 -9.07 -1.96 18.21
CA ASP A 275 -8.02 -2.81 17.64
C ASP A 275 -8.44 -3.37 16.27
N THR A 276 -7.44 -3.72 15.48
CA THR A 276 -7.63 -4.35 14.18
C THR A 276 -8.15 -5.80 14.32
N SER A 277 -8.35 -6.49 13.19
CA SER A 277 -8.92 -7.84 13.16
C SER A 277 -8.12 -8.87 13.97
N SER A 278 -8.84 -9.82 14.57
CA SER A 278 -8.26 -10.99 15.26
C SER A 278 -7.33 -11.82 14.36
N VAL A 279 -7.56 -11.84 13.05
CA VAL A 279 -6.68 -12.48 12.06
C VAL A 279 -5.23 -12.02 12.22
N PHE A 280 -5.03 -10.75 12.57
CA PHE A 280 -3.69 -10.17 12.75
C PHE A 280 -3.25 -10.16 14.21
N THR A 281 -4.15 -9.81 15.13
CA THR A 281 -3.83 -9.66 16.55
C THR A 281 -3.72 -10.99 17.27
N GLY A 282 -4.42 -12.04 16.81
CA GLY A 282 -4.38 -13.38 17.36
C GLY A 282 -3.13 -14.20 17.02
N VAL A 283 -2.32 -13.72 16.06
CA VAL A 283 -1.13 -14.44 15.57
C VAL A 283 -0.04 -14.58 16.63
N THR A 284 0.63 -15.72 16.63
CA THR A 284 1.85 -16.00 17.39
C THR A 284 3.07 -16.13 16.46
N GLY A 285 4.28 -16.01 16.99
CA GLY A 285 5.51 -16.15 16.20
C GLY A 285 5.94 -14.91 15.41
N ALA A 286 5.17 -13.83 15.44
CA ALA A 286 5.55 -12.55 14.86
C ALA A 286 5.62 -11.43 15.92
N GLU A 287 6.55 -10.49 15.73
CA GLU A 287 6.65 -9.28 16.55
C GLU A 287 5.68 -8.24 16.02
N LYS A 288 4.66 -7.91 16.81
CA LYS A 288 3.62 -6.94 16.46
C LYS A 288 4.07 -5.52 16.77
N VAL A 289 3.86 -4.62 15.82
CA VAL A 289 4.18 -3.20 15.97
C VAL A 289 3.03 -2.39 15.40
N TYR A 290 2.42 -1.54 16.21
CA TYR A 290 1.34 -0.67 15.77
C TYR A 290 1.87 0.63 15.19
N PHE A 291 1.28 1.06 14.09
CA PHE A 291 1.65 2.27 13.39
C PHE A 291 0.50 3.26 13.37
N ARG A 292 0.81 4.52 13.70
CA ARG A 292 -0.13 5.64 13.71
C ARG A 292 0.42 6.79 12.87
N GLY A 293 -0.43 7.37 12.06
CA GLY A 293 -0.04 8.54 11.24
C GLY A 293 -0.71 8.53 9.88
N LYS A 294 -0.36 9.56 9.10
CA LYS A 294 -0.83 9.75 7.74
C LYS A 294 -0.02 8.90 6.75
N HIS A 295 -0.50 8.81 5.50
CA HIS A 295 0.31 8.23 4.44
C HIS A 295 1.70 8.93 4.38
N PRO A 296 2.82 8.17 4.30
CA PRO A 296 2.96 6.77 3.92
C PRO A 296 3.18 5.78 5.09
N ILE A 297 2.55 5.95 6.23
CA ILE A 297 2.79 5.09 7.42
C ILE A 297 2.45 3.61 7.16
N GLY A 298 1.53 3.32 6.24
CA GLY A 298 1.18 1.95 5.81
C GLY A 298 2.23 1.29 4.92
N ASN A 299 3.13 2.07 4.31
CA ASN A 299 4.15 1.50 3.43
C ASN A 299 5.17 0.69 4.22
N VAL A 300 5.34 -0.58 3.88
CA VAL A 300 6.25 -1.50 4.58
C VAL A 300 7.69 -0.97 4.65
N GLY A 301 8.16 -0.22 3.64
CA GLY A 301 9.48 0.42 3.67
C GLY A 301 9.63 1.46 4.77
N VAL A 302 8.57 2.24 5.05
CA VAL A 302 8.52 3.19 6.17
C VAL A 302 8.51 2.44 7.50
N GLN A 303 7.75 1.36 7.58
CA GLN A 303 7.71 0.50 8.77
C GLN A 303 9.08 -0.11 9.08
N ILE A 304 9.78 -0.64 8.07
CA ILE A 304 11.15 -1.15 8.22
C ILE A 304 12.08 -0.07 8.77
N HIS A 305 12.02 1.16 8.22
CA HIS A 305 12.86 2.26 8.65
C HIS A 305 12.69 2.58 10.14
N HIS A 306 11.45 2.57 10.62
CA HIS A 306 11.16 2.89 12.03
C HIS A 306 11.38 1.74 13.00
N VAL A 307 11.22 0.49 12.55
CA VAL A 307 11.41 -0.69 13.42
C VAL A 307 12.88 -1.09 13.50
N LYS A 308 13.51 -1.30 12.35
CA LYS A 308 14.90 -1.77 12.23
C LYS A 308 15.45 -1.40 10.85
N PRO A 309 16.06 -0.22 10.71
CA PRO A 309 16.59 0.29 9.44
C PRO A 309 17.54 -0.71 8.75
N ILE A 310 17.55 -0.69 7.43
CA ILE A 310 18.38 -1.56 6.61
C ILE A 310 19.80 -0.96 6.54
N ALA A 311 20.81 -1.71 6.98
CA ALA A 311 22.20 -1.37 6.75
C ALA A 311 22.64 -1.77 5.33
N PRO A 312 23.76 -1.23 4.78
CA PRO A 312 24.17 -1.49 3.39
C PRO A 312 24.33 -2.97 3.01
N SER A 313 24.70 -3.83 3.97
CA SER A 313 24.89 -5.29 3.77
C SER A 313 23.62 -6.10 4.01
N ASP A 314 22.60 -5.50 4.61
CA ASP A 314 21.40 -6.24 5.01
C ASP A 314 20.53 -6.60 3.80
N LYS A 315 19.92 -7.78 3.89
CA LYS A 315 18.82 -8.21 3.04
C LYS A 315 17.61 -8.48 3.92
N VAL A 316 16.52 -7.83 3.59
CA VAL A 316 15.25 -7.95 4.29
C VAL A 316 14.19 -8.33 3.27
N TRP A 317 13.34 -9.29 3.61
CA TRP A 317 12.22 -9.64 2.73
C TRP A 317 10.94 -8.97 3.21
N THR A 318 10.08 -8.67 2.26
CA THR A 318 8.72 -8.17 2.51
C THR A 318 7.73 -9.04 1.75
N ILE A 319 6.53 -9.19 2.31
CA ILE A 319 5.45 -9.94 1.70
C ILE A 319 4.11 -9.28 2.09
N ASN A 320 3.11 -9.31 1.19
CA ASN A 320 1.78 -8.81 1.47
C ASN A 320 1.01 -9.77 2.39
N ALA A 321 0.11 -9.24 3.21
CA ALA A 321 -0.68 -10.05 4.15
C ALA A 321 -1.56 -11.09 3.45
N GLN A 322 -2.10 -10.78 2.26
CA GLN A 322 -2.87 -11.76 1.47
C GLN A 322 -1.98 -12.90 0.95
N ASP A 323 -0.74 -12.60 0.59
CA ASP A 323 0.23 -13.61 0.11
C ASP A 323 0.67 -14.55 1.23
N VAL A 324 0.73 -14.07 2.48
CA VAL A 324 0.96 -14.91 3.66
C VAL A 324 -0.13 -15.95 3.79
N VAL A 325 -1.39 -15.57 3.57
CA VAL A 325 -2.53 -16.52 3.55
C VAL A 325 -2.38 -17.56 2.44
N MET A 326 -1.94 -17.15 1.25
CA MET A 326 -1.72 -18.10 0.13
C MET A 326 -0.63 -19.13 0.46
N ILE A 327 0.47 -18.68 1.08
CA ILE A 327 1.53 -19.59 1.57
C ILE A 327 0.95 -20.53 2.63
N GLY A 328 0.18 -20.03 3.59
CA GLY A 328 -0.43 -20.84 4.62
C GLY A 328 -1.38 -21.90 4.06
N LYS A 329 -2.24 -21.53 3.11
CA LYS A 329 -3.12 -22.48 2.41
C LYS A 329 -2.32 -23.56 1.68
N PHE A 330 -1.24 -23.19 1.02
CA PHE A 330 -0.35 -24.16 0.38
C PHE A 330 0.23 -25.16 1.40
N MET A 331 0.70 -24.71 2.54
CA MET A 331 1.20 -25.57 3.61
C MET A 331 0.14 -26.47 4.21
N LEU A 332 -1.11 -26.03 4.24
CA LEU A 332 -2.22 -26.84 4.77
C LEU A 332 -2.77 -27.85 3.75
N GLU A 333 -2.83 -27.46 2.47
CA GLU A 333 -3.58 -28.21 1.44
C GLU A 333 -2.68 -28.88 0.38
N GLY A 334 -1.43 -28.44 0.20
CA GLY A 334 -0.55 -28.92 -0.89
C GLY A 334 -1.00 -28.48 -2.29
N LYS A 335 -1.75 -27.37 -2.36
CA LYS A 335 -2.25 -26.78 -3.60
C LYS A 335 -1.92 -25.30 -3.68
N VAL A 336 -1.55 -24.85 -4.87
CA VAL A 336 -1.33 -23.43 -5.13
C VAL A 336 -2.64 -22.78 -5.54
N VAL A 337 -3.19 -21.93 -4.67
CA VAL A 337 -4.38 -21.14 -4.94
C VAL A 337 -3.98 -19.66 -4.91
N GLN A 338 -3.66 -19.11 -6.08
CA GLN A 338 -3.27 -17.70 -6.23
C GLN A 338 -4.51 -16.83 -6.39
N SER A 339 -5.20 -16.57 -5.29
CA SER A 339 -6.44 -15.78 -5.26
C SER A 339 -6.28 -14.58 -4.35
N ARG A 340 -6.68 -13.40 -4.83
CA ARG A 340 -6.56 -12.14 -4.11
C ARG A 340 -7.92 -11.45 -4.00
N THR A 341 -8.18 -10.82 -2.86
CA THR A 341 -9.33 -9.94 -2.68
C THR A 341 -8.92 -8.54 -3.12
N LEU A 342 -9.55 -8.07 -4.18
CA LEU A 342 -9.33 -6.75 -4.77
C LEU A 342 -10.39 -5.78 -4.29
N ALA A 343 -9.99 -4.55 -3.92
CA ALA A 343 -10.89 -3.43 -3.74
C ALA A 343 -11.14 -2.75 -5.08
N ILE A 344 -12.40 -2.59 -5.44
CA ILE A 344 -12.85 -1.84 -6.63
C ILE A 344 -13.27 -0.47 -6.15
N THR A 345 -12.56 0.57 -6.57
CA THR A 345 -12.65 1.92 -6.01
C THR A 345 -12.70 2.99 -7.10
N GLY A 346 -13.24 4.15 -6.77
CA GLY A 346 -13.26 5.33 -7.62
C GLY A 346 -14.63 5.97 -7.72
N ALA A 347 -14.69 7.30 -7.65
CA ALA A 347 -15.92 8.08 -7.69
C ALA A 347 -16.79 7.87 -8.97
N PRO A 348 -16.22 7.59 -10.16
CA PRO A 348 -17.01 7.35 -11.36
C PRO A 348 -17.75 6.03 -11.41
N LEU A 349 -17.46 5.09 -10.51
CA LEU A 349 -18.08 3.75 -10.51
C LEU A 349 -19.49 3.79 -9.89
N ASN A 350 -20.42 3.02 -10.49
CA ASN A 350 -21.76 2.83 -9.94
C ASN A 350 -21.74 1.95 -8.67
N LYS A 351 -20.81 1.00 -8.64
CA LYS A 351 -20.62 0.09 -7.51
C LYS A 351 -19.15 -0.02 -7.14
N THR A 352 -18.87 0.25 -5.87
CA THR A 352 -17.58 -0.03 -5.25
C THR A 352 -17.72 -1.18 -4.26
N GLY A 353 -16.64 -1.92 -4.00
CA GLY A 353 -16.69 -3.07 -3.08
C GLY A 353 -15.50 -3.99 -3.26
N TYR A 354 -15.62 -5.21 -2.76
CA TYR A 354 -14.56 -6.21 -2.78
C TYR A 354 -14.93 -7.41 -3.63
N VAL A 355 -13.98 -7.90 -4.40
CA VAL A 355 -14.11 -9.12 -5.18
C VAL A 355 -12.92 -10.04 -4.93
N THR A 356 -13.16 -11.35 -4.76
CA THR A 356 -12.07 -12.33 -4.60
C THR A 356 -11.93 -13.13 -5.89
N LEU A 357 -10.81 -12.96 -6.58
CA LEU A 357 -10.53 -13.58 -7.88
C LEU A 357 -9.09 -14.11 -7.92
N PRO A 358 -8.78 -15.04 -8.84
CA PRO A 358 -7.40 -15.37 -9.15
C PRO A 358 -6.59 -14.13 -9.58
N ILE A 359 -5.29 -14.13 -9.29
CA ILE A 359 -4.37 -13.03 -9.63
C ILE A 359 -4.31 -12.86 -11.15
N GLY A 360 -4.17 -11.61 -11.60
CA GLY A 360 -4.04 -11.28 -13.01
C GLY A 360 -5.36 -11.29 -13.79
N VAL A 361 -6.47 -11.00 -13.14
CA VAL A 361 -7.79 -10.91 -13.78
C VAL A 361 -7.83 -9.82 -14.86
N SER A 362 -8.56 -10.09 -15.94
CA SER A 362 -8.83 -9.12 -16.99
C SER A 362 -9.64 -7.94 -16.47
N VAL A 363 -9.22 -6.73 -16.80
CA VAL A 363 -9.92 -5.49 -16.43
C VAL A 363 -11.32 -5.44 -17.03
N SER A 364 -11.48 -5.90 -18.28
CA SER A 364 -12.79 -5.94 -18.93
C SER A 364 -13.77 -6.90 -18.24
N ASP A 365 -13.28 -8.05 -17.76
CA ASP A 365 -14.10 -9.00 -17.00
C ASP A 365 -14.44 -8.44 -15.61
N LEU A 366 -13.47 -7.77 -14.98
CA LEU A 366 -13.63 -7.18 -13.64
C LEU A 366 -14.65 -6.05 -13.62
N LEU A 367 -14.63 -5.18 -14.63
CA LEU A 367 -15.49 -3.99 -14.74
C LEU A 367 -16.65 -4.18 -15.74
N GLN A 368 -17.06 -5.42 -16.02
CA GLN A 368 -18.09 -5.72 -17.03
C GLN A 368 -19.47 -5.09 -16.72
N SER A 369 -19.78 -4.89 -15.44
CA SER A 369 -21.03 -4.26 -14.99
C SER A 369 -20.98 -2.74 -15.01
N GLU A 370 -19.80 -2.16 -15.24
CA GLU A 370 -19.56 -0.72 -15.21
C GLU A 370 -19.49 -0.14 -16.62
N SER A 371 -20.13 1.01 -16.82
CA SER A 371 -20.05 1.75 -18.08
C SER A 371 -18.74 2.56 -18.13
N VAL A 372 -17.61 1.86 -18.32
CA VAL A 372 -16.31 2.52 -18.42
C VAL A 372 -16.20 3.24 -19.76
N SER A 373 -16.33 4.57 -19.75
CA SER A 373 -16.15 5.44 -20.91
C SER A 373 -14.67 5.69 -21.21
N GLU A 374 -14.36 6.18 -22.41
CA GLU A 374 -12.99 6.57 -22.82
C GLU A 374 -12.41 7.71 -21.97
N ASN A 375 -13.26 8.46 -21.26
CA ASN A 375 -12.85 9.56 -20.39
C ASN A 375 -12.50 9.09 -18.97
N LEU A 376 -12.31 7.79 -18.76
CA LEU A 376 -11.93 7.24 -17.47
C LEU A 376 -10.54 6.61 -17.55
N ARG A 377 -9.75 6.86 -16.52
CA ARG A 377 -8.46 6.20 -16.29
C ARG A 377 -8.64 5.05 -15.34
N ILE A 378 -8.26 3.86 -15.79
CA ILE A 378 -8.22 2.67 -14.96
C ILE A 378 -6.80 2.48 -14.46
N ILE A 379 -6.64 2.29 -13.16
CA ILE A 379 -5.36 2.13 -12.48
C ILE A 379 -5.37 0.79 -11.77
N SER A 380 -4.43 -0.08 -12.08
CA SER A 380 -4.10 -1.24 -11.27
C SER A 380 -3.26 -0.77 -10.09
N GLY A 381 -3.78 -0.88 -8.87
CA GLY A 381 -3.25 -0.27 -7.67
C GLY A 381 -3.92 1.06 -7.30
N ASP A 382 -3.26 1.81 -6.44
CA ASP A 382 -3.71 3.12 -5.94
C ASP A 382 -3.32 4.29 -6.89
N VAL A 383 -3.87 5.47 -6.63
CA VAL A 383 -3.64 6.67 -7.47
C VAL A 383 -2.23 7.26 -7.36
N LEU A 384 -1.42 6.85 -6.36
CA LEU A 384 -0.08 7.38 -6.11
C LEU A 384 1.01 6.51 -6.74
N SER A 385 0.84 5.19 -6.68
CA SER A 385 1.88 4.23 -7.06
C SER A 385 1.43 3.19 -8.09
N GLY A 386 0.14 3.11 -8.39
CA GLY A 386 -0.43 2.17 -9.33
C GLY A 386 -0.03 2.44 -10.80
N THR A 387 -0.35 1.49 -11.65
CA THR A 387 -0.05 1.55 -13.08
C THR A 387 -1.33 1.73 -13.89
N GLN A 388 -1.34 2.68 -14.81
CA GLN A 388 -2.46 2.82 -15.75
C GLN A 388 -2.56 1.57 -16.62
N VAL A 389 -3.77 1.02 -16.71
CA VAL A 389 -4.08 -0.15 -17.54
C VAL A 389 -5.20 0.18 -18.52
N THR A 390 -5.17 -0.47 -19.68
CA THR A 390 -6.26 -0.36 -20.65
C THR A 390 -7.41 -1.30 -20.28
N LYS A 391 -8.57 -1.10 -20.89
CA LYS A 391 -9.72 -2.00 -20.71
C LYS A 391 -9.40 -3.46 -21.09
N ASP A 392 -8.51 -3.66 -22.07
CA ASP A 392 -8.08 -4.99 -22.51
C ASP A 392 -6.86 -5.52 -21.76
N GLY A 393 -6.39 -4.78 -20.75
CA GLY A 393 -5.28 -5.16 -19.90
C GLY A 393 -5.70 -6.04 -18.72
N PHE A 394 -4.76 -6.30 -17.83
CA PHE A 394 -4.91 -7.18 -16.68
C PHE A 394 -4.43 -6.50 -15.41
N VAL A 395 -5.02 -6.88 -14.29
CA VAL A 395 -4.61 -6.39 -12.96
C VAL A 395 -3.22 -6.92 -12.63
N GLY A 396 -2.35 -6.06 -12.08
CA GLY A 396 -0.99 -6.40 -11.73
C GLY A 396 -0.89 -7.47 -10.65
N PHE A 397 0.20 -8.24 -10.70
CA PHE A 397 0.39 -9.40 -9.82
C PHE A 397 0.36 -9.06 -8.32
N TYR A 398 0.90 -7.91 -7.93
CA TYR A 398 1.00 -7.50 -6.53
C TYR A 398 -0.13 -6.56 -6.09
N ASP A 399 -0.98 -6.12 -7.01
CA ASP A 399 -2.01 -5.13 -6.73
C ASP A 399 -3.23 -5.79 -6.06
N ASP A 400 -3.74 -5.15 -5.02
CA ASP A 400 -4.94 -5.55 -4.27
C ASP A 400 -6.07 -4.51 -4.36
N GLN A 401 -5.90 -3.56 -5.29
CA GLN A 401 -6.85 -2.47 -5.57
C GLN A 401 -6.90 -2.19 -7.06
N VAL A 402 -8.09 -1.85 -7.57
CA VAL A 402 -8.29 -1.23 -8.88
C VAL A 402 -9.03 0.07 -8.67
N THR A 403 -8.43 1.16 -9.14
CA THR A 403 -8.96 2.51 -8.96
C THR A 403 -9.36 3.10 -10.30
N VAL A 404 -10.56 3.67 -10.38
CA VAL A 404 -11.04 4.36 -11.57
C VAL A 404 -11.23 5.84 -11.24
N VAL A 405 -10.61 6.71 -12.03
CA VAL A 405 -10.72 8.16 -11.90
C VAL A 405 -11.05 8.78 -13.26
N GLU A 406 -11.61 9.98 -13.26
CA GLU A 406 -11.86 10.71 -14.49
C GLU A 406 -10.55 11.21 -15.11
N GLU A 407 -10.50 11.24 -16.46
CA GLU A 407 -9.43 11.93 -17.18
C GLU A 407 -9.67 13.44 -17.16
N GLY A 408 -8.70 14.18 -16.62
CA GLY A 408 -8.76 15.63 -16.53
C GLY A 408 -8.32 16.33 -17.80
N ASN A 409 -8.95 16.01 -18.92
CA ASN A 409 -8.63 16.60 -20.24
C ASN A 409 -9.21 18.01 -20.43
N GLN A 410 -9.79 18.59 -19.39
CA GLN A 410 -10.43 19.91 -19.44
C GLN A 410 -9.48 20.97 -18.87
N TYR A 411 -9.32 22.06 -19.64
CA TYR A 411 -8.61 23.24 -19.16
C TYR A 411 -9.54 24.12 -18.36
N GLU A 412 -9.17 24.40 -17.11
CA GLU A 412 -9.90 25.31 -16.25
C GLU A 412 -9.15 26.63 -16.11
N LEU A 413 -9.76 27.70 -16.62
CA LEU A 413 -9.22 29.04 -16.46
C LEU A 413 -9.34 29.46 -14.98
N PHE A 414 -8.18 29.77 -14.35
CA PHE A 414 -8.10 30.12 -12.92
C PHE A 414 -8.69 29.06 -11.96
N GLY A 415 -8.66 27.76 -12.31
CA GLY A 415 -9.20 26.69 -11.49
C GLY A 415 -8.68 26.67 -10.06
N TRP A 416 -7.44 27.16 -9.84
CA TRP A 416 -6.82 27.30 -8.52
C TRP A 416 -7.43 28.42 -7.64
N LEU A 417 -8.19 29.33 -8.21
CA LEU A 417 -8.89 30.42 -7.51
C LEU A 417 -10.35 30.08 -7.16
N LEU A 418 -10.89 28.98 -7.71
CA LEU A 418 -12.29 28.63 -7.50
C LEU A 418 -12.49 28.09 -6.07
N PRO A 419 -13.15 28.85 -5.17
CA PRO A 419 -13.23 28.48 -3.76
C PRO A 419 -14.23 27.35 -3.47
N LEU A 420 -14.99 26.91 -4.48
CA LEU A 420 -16.14 26.03 -4.34
C LEU A 420 -15.82 24.57 -4.63
N ASP A 421 -14.69 24.27 -5.28
CA ASP A 421 -14.29 22.90 -5.57
C ASP A 421 -13.45 22.35 -4.40
N MET A 422 -14.00 21.40 -3.70
CA MET A 422 -13.28 20.64 -2.69
C MET A 422 -12.36 19.62 -3.37
N ARG A 423 -11.21 20.10 -3.84
CA ARG A 423 -10.19 19.29 -4.51
C ARG A 423 -9.10 18.93 -3.52
N PRO A 424 -8.56 17.71 -3.61
CA PRO A 424 -7.39 17.36 -2.82
C PRO A 424 -6.22 18.27 -3.21
N SER A 425 -5.58 18.89 -2.22
CA SER A 425 -4.41 19.73 -2.41
C SER A 425 -3.36 19.39 -1.36
N VAL A 426 -2.24 18.84 -1.80
CA VAL A 426 -1.09 18.55 -0.93
C VAL A 426 -0.39 19.84 -0.53
N SER A 427 -0.30 20.80 -1.43
CA SER A 427 0.31 22.12 -1.20
C SER A 427 -0.56 23.08 -0.38
N LYS A 428 -1.84 22.74 -0.15
CA LYS A 428 -2.83 23.58 0.53
C LYS A 428 -3.04 24.95 -0.15
N THR A 429 -2.89 25.01 -1.45
CA THR A 429 -3.05 26.26 -2.23
C THR A 429 -4.48 26.58 -2.58
N PHE A 430 -5.38 25.58 -2.52
CA PHE A 430 -6.80 25.80 -2.76
C PHE A 430 -7.51 26.28 -1.49
N PRO A 431 -8.37 27.32 -1.57
CA PRO A 431 -9.14 27.77 -0.41
C PRO A 431 -10.01 26.68 0.22
N GLY A 432 -10.53 25.73 -0.57
CA GLY A 432 -11.31 24.58 -0.06
C GLY A 432 -10.55 23.69 0.93
N THR A 433 -9.21 23.69 0.90
CA THR A 433 -8.41 22.92 1.85
C THR A 433 -8.46 23.45 3.29
N LEU A 434 -8.92 24.69 3.50
CA LEU A 434 -9.16 25.26 4.82
C LEU A 434 -10.35 24.55 5.52
N LEU A 435 -11.25 23.97 4.75
CA LEU A 435 -12.42 23.24 5.26
C LEU A 435 -12.11 21.77 5.58
N GLY A 436 -10.95 21.29 5.26
CA GLY A 436 -10.27 20.03 5.56
C GLY A 436 -11.11 18.75 5.75
N GLY A 437 -10.70 17.66 5.14
CA GLY A 437 -11.19 16.32 5.48
C GLY A 437 -12.44 15.83 4.74
N VAL A 438 -12.98 16.59 3.80
CA VAL A 438 -14.10 16.13 2.96
C VAL A 438 -13.53 15.37 1.77
N PRO A 439 -13.98 14.12 1.51
CA PRO A 439 -13.60 13.40 0.31
C PRO A 439 -14.04 14.14 -0.95
N SER A 440 -13.25 14.05 -2.00
CA SER A 440 -13.56 14.68 -3.29
C SER A 440 -13.31 13.70 -4.44
N ALA A 441 -14.13 13.83 -5.50
CA ALA A 441 -13.85 13.17 -6.77
C ALA A 441 -12.59 13.79 -7.37
N ALA A 442 -11.54 13.01 -7.49
CA ALA A 442 -10.30 13.45 -8.14
C ALA A 442 -10.30 13.03 -9.61
N ASN A 443 -9.69 13.86 -10.44
CA ASN A 443 -9.35 13.54 -11.82
C ASN A 443 -7.84 13.68 -12.04
N THR A 444 -7.35 13.34 -13.22
CA THR A 444 -5.92 13.40 -13.53
C THR A 444 -5.38 14.83 -13.70
N ASN A 445 -6.24 15.85 -13.65
CA ASN A 445 -5.88 17.26 -13.76
C ASN A 445 -5.79 17.98 -12.40
N ASN A 446 -5.61 17.27 -11.32
CA ASN A 446 -5.43 17.90 -10.02
C ASN A 446 -4.16 18.77 -9.99
N ARG A 447 -4.36 20.04 -9.69
CA ARG A 447 -3.31 21.03 -9.56
C ARG A 447 -3.23 21.48 -8.11
N GLY A 448 -2.09 21.30 -7.46
CA GLY A 448 -1.94 21.82 -6.12
C GLY A 448 -0.83 21.20 -5.35
#